data_79fdde5c6ada4c3655eb0e2c3c422b2e
#
_entry.id   79fdde5c6ada4c3655eb0e2c3c422b2e
#
_cell.length_a   1.000
_cell.length_b   1.000
_cell.length_c   1.000
_cell.angle_alpha   90.00
_cell.angle_beta   90.00
_cell.angle_gamma   90.00
#
_symmetry.space_group_name_H-M   'P 1'
#
loop_
_entity.id
_entity.type
_entity.pdbx_description
1 polymer ?
#
loop_
_entity_poly.entity_id
_entity_poly.type
_entity_poly.pdbx_seq_one_letter_code
_entity_poly.pdbx_strand_id
1 'polypeptide(L)'
;MNSKDIIWIPGYNLDSNCYLIDDMLVDTGAGDNKEYLFSKLKEHDVNPEDIKLIVNTHCHFDHVNGNCFFPNAKIAIHKIDAIALREDDNPDTVASHFGYEIKCHKVDIELEEGDKIKDFEVIHTPGHSKGAICLWDGENLISGDTVFGHGGVGRTDIGGSFSDLKKSVEKLKKLDVKTIYPGHGMIDNNGKKSIEMSYSLF
;
A
#
# COMPACT_ATOMS: atom_id res chain seq x y z
N MET A 1 6.97 -12.42 -20.45
CA MET A 1 6.25 -11.13 -20.34
C MET A 1 7.25 -10.14 -19.81
N ASN A 2 7.43 -8.96 -20.42
CA ASN A 2 8.29 -7.96 -19.83
C ASN A 2 7.65 -7.50 -18.52
N SER A 3 8.33 -7.70 -17.39
CA SER A 3 7.91 -7.07 -16.14
C SER A 3 7.86 -5.56 -16.38
N LYS A 4 6.70 -4.95 -16.19
CA LYS A 4 6.61 -3.49 -16.21
C LYS A 4 7.49 -2.96 -15.09
N ASP A 5 8.20 -1.87 -15.35
CA ASP A 5 9.05 -1.26 -14.34
C ASP A 5 8.18 -0.73 -13.20
N ILE A 6 8.41 -1.24 -12.00
CA ILE A 6 7.83 -0.68 -10.76
C ILE A 6 8.78 0.42 -10.30
N ILE A 7 8.38 1.66 -10.48
CA ILE A 7 9.16 2.82 -10.09
C ILE A 7 8.90 3.11 -8.62
N TRP A 8 9.93 3.02 -7.80
CA TRP A 8 9.87 3.33 -6.38
C TRP A 8 10.05 4.81 -6.12
N ILE A 9 9.09 5.40 -5.44
CA ILE A 9 9.14 6.75 -4.88
C ILE A 9 9.23 6.60 -3.37
N PRO A 10 10.42 6.76 -2.76
CA PRO A 10 10.59 6.57 -1.32
C PRO A 10 9.78 7.59 -0.52
N GLY A 11 9.17 7.15 0.56
CA GLY A 11 8.47 8.01 1.50
C GLY A 11 9.40 9.01 2.17
N TYR A 12 8.89 10.18 2.51
CA TYR A 12 9.61 11.22 3.23
C TYR A 12 8.88 11.55 4.54
N ASN A 13 9.59 11.57 5.67
CA ASN A 13 9.04 11.69 7.02
C ASN A 13 8.03 10.56 7.33
N LEU A 14 6.75 10.92 7.47
CA LEU A 14 5.67 9.97 7.76
C LEU A 14 5.05 9.35 6.51
N ASP A 15 5.38 9.83 5.30
CA ASP A 15 4.82 9.24 4.08
C ASP A 15 5.20 7.78 3.93
N SER A 16 4.26 6.98 3.47
CA SER A 16 4.56 5.66 2.90
C SER A 16 5.41 5.80 1.63
N ASN A 17 6.05 4.72 1.24
CA ASN A 17 6.54 4.56 -0.12
C ASN A 17 5.36 4.59 -1.11
N CYS A 18 5.58 5.18 -2.28
CA CYS A 18 4.65 5.11 -3.39
C CYS A 18 5.28 4.33 -4.55
N TYR A 19 4.46 3.65 -5.34
CA TYR A 19 4.94 2.88 -6.49
C TYR A 19 4.20 3.27 -7.75
N LEU A 20 4.94 3.83 -8.72
CA LEU A 20 4.39 4.20 -10.03
C LEU A 20 4.54 3.05 -11.02
N ILE A 21 3.43 2.66 -11.66
CA ILE A 21 3.36 1.60 -12.67
C ILE A 21 2.49 2.11 -13.83
N ASP A 22 3.10 2.60 -14.89
CA ASP A 22 2.45 3.33 -16.00
C ASP A 22 1.64 4.54 -15.47
N ASP A 23 0.30 4.49 -15.56
CA ASP A 23 -0.66 5.50 -15.08
C ASP A 23 -1.32 5.13 -13.73
N MET A 24 -0.80 4.13 -13.07
CA MET A 24 -1.24 3.69 -11.75
C MET A 24 -0.23 4.08 -10.67
N LEU A 25 -0.72 4.62 -9.56
CA LEU A 25 0.06 4.88 -8.36
C LEU A 25 -0.44 4.00 -7.22
N VAL A 26 0.45 3.29 -6.55
CA VAL A 26 0.13 2.54 -5.33
C VAL A 26 0.57 3.38 -4.14
N ASP A 27 -0.38 3.73 -3.30
CA ASP A 27 -0.31 4.65 -2.17
C ASP A 27 0.14 6.07 -2.54
N THR A 28 -0.06 7.04 -1.63
CA THR A 28 0.09 8.47 -1.94
C THR A 28 0.68 9.30 -0.80
N GLY A 29 1.09 8.67 0.29
CA GLY A 29 1.69 9.34 1.44
C GLY A 29 0.68 10.00 2.39
N ALA A 30 1.21 10.66 3.42
CA ALA A 30 0.47 11.39 4.46
C ALA A 30 -0.14 12.71 3.98
N GLY A 31 0.24 13.14 2.78
CA GLY A 31 -0.27 14.36 2.17
C GLY A 31 0.44 15.65 2.58
N ASP A 32 1.55 15.57 3.29
CA ASP A 32 2.31 16.73 3.72
C ASP A 32 3.42 17.11 2.73
N ASN A 33 3.91 16.15 1.94
CA ASN A 33 5.06 16.30 1.05
C ASN A 33 4.66 16.27 -0.45
N LYS A 34 3.56 16.97 -0.78
CA LYS A 34 3.00 17.04 -2.14
C LYS A 34 4.04 17.40 -3.21
N GLU A 35 4.81 18.46 -2.97
CA GLU A 35 5.82 18.95 -3.91
C GLU A 35 6.93 17.93 -4.14
N TYR A 36 7.31 17.19 -3.10
CA TYR A 36 8.27 16.10 -3.21
C TYR A 36 7.71 14.98 -4.10
N LEU A 37 6.50 14.49 -3.82
CA LEU A 37 5.85 13.44 -4.62
C LEU A 37 5.74 13.86 -6.10
N PHE A 38 5.31 15.10 -6.35
CA PHE A 38 5.19 15.65 -7.71
C PHE A 38 6.54 15.79 -8.41
N SER A 39 7.59 16.20 -7.67
CA SER A 39 8.94 16.25 -8.23
C SER A 39 9.44 14.88 -8.66
N LYS A 40 9.12 13.84 -7.88
CA LYS A 40 9.49 12.46 -8.19
C LYS A 40 8.73 11.91 -9.40
N LEU A 41 7.44 12.18 -9.52
CA LEU A 41 6.68 11.83 -10.72
C LEU A 41 7.25 12.50 -11.96
N LYS A 42 7.62 13.78 -11.85
CA LYS A 42 8.21 14.54 -12.95
C LYS A 42 9.59 14.02 -13.40
N GLU A 43 10.38 13.42 -12.52
CA GLU A 43 11.64 12.73 -12.89
C GLU A 43 11.40 11.60 -13.89
N HIS A 44 10.15 11.11 -13.98
CA HIS A 44 9.71 10.06 -14.91
C HIS A 44 8.74 10.58 -15.98
N ASP A 45 8.74 11.91 -16.24
CA ASP A 45 7.89 12.58 -17.22
C ASP A 45 6.37 12.38 -16.99
N VAL A 46 5.95 12.13 -15.74
CA VAL A 46 4.54 11.96 -15.35
C VAL A 46 4.05 13.18 -14.59
N ASN A 47 2.89 13.72 -14.99
CA ASN A 47 2.19 14.77 -14.25
C ASN A 47 1.08 14.15 -13.38
N PRO A 48 0.63 14.81 -12.30
CA PRO A 48 -0.47 14.28 -11.48
C PRO A 48 -1.76 14.03 -12.26
N GLU A 49 -2.02 14.77 -13.32
CA GLU A 49 -3.19 14.60 -14.21
C GLU A 49 -3.12 13.35 -15.09
N ASP A 50 -1.92 12.78 -15.25
CA ASP A 50 -1.69 11.56 -16.04
C ASP A 50 -2.02 10.30 -15.25
N ILE A 51 -2.04 10.38 -13.91
CA ILE A 51 -2.44 9.26 -13.05
C ILE A 51 -3.95 9.02 -13.20
N LYS A 52 -4.31 7.79 -13.59
CA LYS A 52 -5.71 7.38 -13.83
C LYS A 52 -6.24 6.44 -12.76
N LEU A 53 -5.35 5.79 -12.01
CA LEU A 53 -5.72 4.86 -10.96
C LEU A 53 -4.78 5.03 -9.77
N ILE A 54 -5.36 5.12 -8.58
CA ILE A 54 -4.66 4.96 -7.31
C ILE A 54 -5.17 3.66 -6.70
N VAL A 55 -4.25 2.82 -6.24
CA VAL A 55 -4.56 1.63 -5.44
C VAL A 55 -3.97 1.83 -4.07
N ASN A 56 -4.82 1.95 -3.05
CA ASN A 56 -4.34 2.01 -1.68
C ASN A 56 -4.19 0.60 -1.10
N THR A 57 -3.03 0.34 -0.51
CA THR A 57 -2.76 -0.94 0.15
C THR A 57 -3.61 -1.12 1.41
N HIS A 58 -3.92 -0.02 2.10
CA HIS A 58 -4.82 0.04 3.25
C HIS A 58 -5.22 1.48 3.57
N CYS A 59 -6.05 1.70 4.60
CA CYS A 59 -6.68 3.00 4.87
C CYS A 59 -5.91 3.94 5.80
N HIS A 60 -4.70 3.60 6.27
CA HIS A 60 -3.97 4.49 7.17
C HIS A 60 -3.60 5.80 6.48
N PHE A 61 -3.66 6.90 7.24
CA PHE A 61 -3.51 8.27 6.73
C PHE A 61 -2.23 8.50 5.93
N ASP A 62 -1.15 7.85 6.33
CA ASP A 62 0.17 7.96 5.71
C ASP A 62 0.32 7.22 4.39
N HIS A 63 -0.75 6.52 3.95
CA HIS A 63 -0.88 5.87 2.65
C HIS A 63 -1.91 6.55 1.74
N VAL A 64 -2.91 7.25 2.31
CA VAL A 64 -4.10 7.67 1.54
C VAL A 64 -4.29 9.18 1.44
N ASN A 65 -3.65 9.99 2.28
CA ASN A 65 -3.95 11.42 2.38
C ASN A 65 -3.52 12.24 1.15
N GLY A 66 -2.62 11.72 0.32
CA GLY A 66 -2.26 12.32 -0.97
C GLY A 66 -3.25 12.01 -2.10
N ASN A 67 -4.26 11.16 -1.90
CA ASN A 67 -5.22 10.76 -2.95
C ASN A 67 -5.86 11.96 -3.66
N CYS A 68 -6.22 13.02 -2.92
CA CYS A 68 -6.84 14.22 -3.46
C CYS A 68 -5.94 15.06 -4.38
N PHE A 69 -4.65 14.74 -4.47
CA PHE A 69 -3.72 15.47 -5.36
C PHE A 69 -3.86 15.04 -6.82
N PHE A 70 -4.58 13.97 -7.10
CA PHE A 70 -4.70 13.34 -8.42
C PHE A 70 -6.12 13.46 -8.96
N PRO A 71 -6.46 14.57 -9.64
CA PRO A 71 -7.84 14.93 -9.96
C PRO A 71 -8.53 13.95 -10.94
N ASN A 72 -7.73 13.26 -11.78
CA ASN A 72 -8.23 12.35 -12.80
C ASN A 72 -8.20 10.88 -12.37
N ALA A 73 -7.67 10.57 -11.18
CA ALA A 73 -7.54 9.20 -10.72
C ALA A 73 -8.86 8.66 -10.14
N LYS A 74 -9.14 7.40 -10.45
CA LYS A 74 -10.04 6.58 -9.66
C LYS A 74 -9.28 6.02 -8.46
N ILE A 75 -9.94 5.94 -7.32
CA ILE A 75 -9.35 5.43 -6.08
C ILE A 75 -9.91 4.05 -5.82
N ALA A 76 -9.02 3.05 -5.74
CA ALA A 76 -9.31 1.67 -5.45
C ALA A 76 -8.71 1.29 -4.09
N ILE A 77 -9.47 0.61 -3.24
CA ILE A 77 -9.05 0.10 -1.95
C ILE A 77 -9.90 -1.11 -1.59
N HIS A 78 -9.42 -1.98 -0.70
CA HIS A 78 -10.22 -3.11 -0.25
C HIS A 78 -11.55 -2.65 0.41
N LYS A 79 -12.65 -3.37 0.12
CA LYS A 79 -14.01 -3.00 0.56
C LYS A 79 -14.14 -2.72 2.07
N ILE A 80 -13.37 -3.39 2.92
CA ILE A 80 -13.41 -3.19 4.37
C ILE A 80 -12.80 -1.83 4.72
N ASP A 81 -11.65 -1.50 4.17
CA ASP A 81 -10.96 -0.24 4.43
C ASP A 81 -11.63 0.95 3.68
N ALA A 82 -12.41 0.67 2.63
CA ALA A 82 -13.26 1.67 1.96
C ALA A 82 -14.29 2.29 2.92
N ILE A 83 -14.79 1.51 3.89
CA ILE A 83 -15.72 2.01 4.92
C ILE A 83 -15.01 3.08 5.76
N ALA A 84 -13.80 2.77 6.23
CA ALA A 84 -13.02 3.70 7.05
C ALA A 84 -12.70 5.01 6.31
N LEU A 85 -12.37 4.95 5.01
CA LEU A 85 -12.10 6.17 4.23
C LEU A 85 -13.34 7.04 4.00
N ARG A 86 -14.53 6.46 3.91
CA ARG A 86 -15.78 7.20 3.64
C ARG A 86 -16.35 7.88 4.90
N GLU A 87 -15.92 7.47 6.06
CA GLU A 87 -16.39 7.99 7.33
C GLU A 87 -15.40 9.02 7.89
N ASP A 88 -15.93 10.18 8.30
CA ASP A 88 -15.13 11.18 9.00
C ASP A 88 -14.62 10.61 10.33
N ASP A 89 -13.39 10.94 10.70
CA ASP A 89 -12.76 10.58 11.97
C ASP A 89 -12.80 9.06 12.32
N ASN A 90 -12.87 8.19 11.29
CA ASN A 90 -12.88 6.75 11.55
C ASN A 90 -11.54 6.30 12.17
N PRO A 91 -11.56 5.65 13.35
CA PRO A 91 -10.33 5.26 14.06
C PRO A 91 -9.48 4.23 13.30
N ASP A 92 -10.06 3.46 12.37
CA ASP A 92 -9.33 2.48 11.58
C ASP A 92 -8.33 3.15 10.60
N THR A 93 -8.47 4.47 10.33
CA THR A 93 -7.50 5.25 9.54
C THR A 93 -6.26 5.65 10.32
N VAL A 94 -6.26 5.51 11.61
CA VAL A 94 -5.27 5.95 12.62
C VAL A 94 -4.90 7.44 12.55
N ALA A 95 -5.55 8.23 11.70
CA ALA A 95 -5.24 9.63 11.47
C ALA A 95 -5.28 10.45 12.76
N SER A 96 -6.37 10.40 13.51
CA SER A 96 -6.54 11.15 14.77
C SER A 96 -5.49 10.78 15.83
N HIS A 97 -5.02 9.52 15.84
CA HIS A 97 -3.97 9.07 16.76
C HIS A 97 -2.64 9.80 16.56
N PHE A 98 -2.37 10.24 15.32
CA PHE A 98 -1.17 11.00 14.94
C PHE A 98 -1.44 12.51 14.76
N GLY A 99 -2.65 12.98 15.08
CA GLY A 99 -3.03 14.39 14.92
C GLY A 99 -3.34 14.79 13.47
N TYR A 100 -3.70 13.83 12.63
CA TYR A 100 -4.12 14.03 11.25
C TYR A 100 -5.64 13.87 11.11
N GLU A 101 -6.14 14.36 9.98
CA GLU A 101 -7.49 14.12 9.46
C GLU A 101 -7.37 13.51 8.07
N ILE A 102 -8.33 12.66 7.69
CA ILE A 102 -8.41 12.18 6.31
C ILE A 102 -8.92 13.31 5.42
N LYS A 103 -8.20 13.60 4.33
CA LYS A 103 -8.51 14.69 3.39
C LYS A 103 -9.30 14.23 2.18
N CYS A 104 -9.33 12.93 1.90
CA CYS A 104 -9.95 12.37 0.71
C CYS A 104 -10.80 11.15 1.04
N HIS A 105 -12.11 11.34 1.04
CA HIS A 105 -13.10 10.29 1.35
C HIS A 105 -13.61 9.56 0.10
N LYS A 106 -13.04 9.87 -1.07
CA LYS A 106 -13.44 9.27 -2.34
C LYS A 106 -12.95 7.83 -2.42
N VAL A 107 -13.85 6.92 -2.78
CA VAL A 107 -13.55 5.55 -3.19
C VAL A 107 -14.41 5.21 -4.39
N ASP A 108 -13.78 4.90 -5.53
CA ASP A 108 -14.44 4.58 -6.79
C ASP A 108 -14.56 3.07 -7.01
N ILE A 109 -13.59 2.28 -6.51
CA ILE A 109 -13.49 0.84 -6.73
C ILE A 109 -13.23 0.14 -5.40
N GLU A 110 -14.08 -0.81 -5.05
CA GLU A 110 -13.88 -1.69 -3.91
C GLU A 110 -13.24 -3.00 -4.39
N LEU A 111 -12.12 -3.35 -3.77
CA LEU A 111 -11.33 -4.54 -4.09
C LEU A 111 -11.62 -5.68 -3.12
N GLU A 112 -11.46 -6.91 -3.63
CA GLU A 112 -11.55 -8.15 -2.87
C GLU A 112 -10.38 -9.09 -3.21
N GLU A 113 -10.21 -10.14 -2.40
CA GLU A 113 -9.27 -11.23 -2.65
C GLU A 113 -9.42 -11.81 -4.06
N GLY A 114 -8.34 -11.90 -4.79
CA GLY A 114 -8.28 -12.49 -6.13
C GLY A 114 -8.65 -11.54 -7.28
N ASP A 115 -9.07 -10.33 -6.99
CA ASP A 115 -9.28 -9.31 -8.03
C ASP A 115 -7.99 -9.06 -8.82
N LYS A 116 -8.16 -8.60 -10.06
CA LYS A 116 -7.04 -8.25 -10.93
C LYS A 116 -7.00 -6.75 -11.19
N ILE A 117 -5.86 -6.15 -10.90
CA ILE A 117 -5.55 -4.75 -11.22
C ILE A 117 -4.32 -4.73 -12.11
N LYS A 118 -4.52 -4.38 -13.39
CA LYS A 118 -3.46 -4.53 -14.42
C LYS A 118 -2.92 -5.97 -14.39
N ASP A 119 -1.62 -6.14 -14.17
CA ASP A 119 -0.97 -7.45 -14.12
C ASP A 119 -0.89 -8.02 -12.69
N PHE A 120 -1.43 -7.31 -11.69
CA PHE A 120 -1.39 -7.72 -10.29
C PHE A 120 -2.65 -8.43 -9.85
N GLU A 121 -2.47 -9.43 -9.00
CA GLU A 121 -3.52 -10.05 -8.20
C GLU A 121 -3.59 -9.39 -6.83
N VAL A 122 -4.79 -9.09 -6.38
CA VAL A 122 -5.06 -8.58 -5.03
C VAL A 122 -5.04 -9.75 -4.05
N ILE A 123 -4.13 -9.69 -3.09
CA ILE A 123 -4.05 -10.65 -2.00
C ILE A 123 -4.52 -9.94 -0.72
N HIS A 124 -5.67 -10.32 -0.19
CA HIS A 124 -6.15 -9.77 1.09
C HIS A 124 -5.31 -10.29 2.25
N THR A 125 -4.67 -9.38 2.97
CA THR A 125 -3.71 -9.65 4.05
C THR A 125 -4.07 -8.89 5.32
N PRO A 126 -5.23 -9.18 5.95
CA PRO A 126 -5.64 -8.49 7.16
C PRO A 126 -4.65 -8.70 8.31
N GLY A 127 -4.57 -7.71 9.18
CA GLY A 127 -3.76 -7.78 10.39
C GLY A 127 -3.14 -6.46 10.78
N HIS A 128 -2.49 -5.73 9.90
CA HIS A 128 -2.08 -4.35 10.12
C HIS A 128 -3.30 -3.40 10.09
N SER A 129 -4.10 -3.47 9.05
CA SER A 129 -5.50 -3.02 9.02
C SER A 129 -6.41 -4.19 8.71
N LYS A 130 -7.73 -4.00 8.81
CA LYS A 130 -8.73 -5.03 8.51
C LYS A 130 -8.83 -5.33 7.02
N GLY A 131 -8.63 -4.32 6.17
CA GLY A 131 -8.69 -4.40 4.72
C GLY A 131 -7.33 -4.31 4.03
N ALA A 132 -6.22 -4.52 4.74
CA ALA A 132 -4.90 -4.51 4.13
C ALA A 132 -4.79 -5.51 2.98
N ILE A 133 -4.17 -5.08 1.88
CA ILE A 133 -3.89 -5.91 0.71
C ILE A 133 -2.43 -5.84 0.31
N CYS A 134 -1.99 -6.90 -0.35
CA CYS A 134 -0.79 -6.89 -1.17
C CYS A 134 -1.18 -7.00 -2.65
N LEU A 135 -0.33 -6.49 -3.54
CA LEU A 135 -0.45 -6.67 -4.98
C LEU A 135 0.67 -7.57 -5.48
N TRP A 136 0.34 -8.66 -6.16
CA TRP A 136 1.31 -9.67 -6.61
C TRP A 136 1.20 -9.94 -8.10
N ASP A 137 2.33 -9.86 -8.84
CA ASP A 137 2.38 -10.05 -10.30
C ASP A 137 2.96 -11.40 -10.73
N GLY A 138 3.24 -12.29 -9.76
CA GLY A 138 3.90 -13.58 -10.00
C GLY A 138 5.37 -13.61 -9.59
N GLU A 139 6.01 -12.46 -9.40
CA GLU A 139 7.42 -12.31 -8.97
C GLU A 139 7.58 -11.21 -7.93
N ASN A 140 6.89 -10.08 -8.10
CA ASN A 140 6.98 -8.88 -7.28
C ASN A 140 5.77 -8.77 -6.37
N LEU A 141 6.01 -8.38 -5.12
CA LEU A 141 4.97 -8.17 -4.12
C LEU A 141 5.04 -6.73 -3.61
N ILE A 142 4.03 -5.91 -3.96
CA ILE A 142 3.83 -4.64 -3.28
C ILE A 142 3.04 -4.97 -2.02
N SER A 143 3.70 -4.89 -0.87
CA SER A 143 3.20 -5.51 0.36
C SER A 143 2.48 -4.56 1.31
N GLY A 144 2.46 -3.24 1.01
CA GLY A 144 2.04 -2.26 2.00
C GLY A 144 2.73 -2.53 3.33
N ASP A 145 1.96 -2.51 4.40
CA ASP A 145 2.45 -2.72 5.76
C ASP A 145 2.21 -4.15 6.28
N THR A 146 2.01 -5.12 5.37
CA THR A 146 1.90 -6.53 5.79
C THR A 146 3.25 -7.11 6.14
N VAL A 147 4.24 -6.98 5.24
CA VAL A 147 5.62 -7.43 5.46
C VAL A 147 6.60 -6.39 4.92
N PHE A 148 7.75 -6.26 5.59
CA PHE A 148 8.83 -5.38 5.17
C PHE A 148 10.07 -6.17 4.76
N GLY A 149 10.98 -5.50 4.09
CA GLY A 149 12.28 -6.08 3.78
C GLY A 149 13.03 -6.50 5.06
N HIS A 150 13.86 -7.52 4.91
CA HIS A 150 14.71 -8.05 6.00
C HIS A 150 13.93 -8.61 7.22
N GLY A 151 12.66 -8.98 7.05
CA GLY A 151 11.90 -9.74 8.04
C GLY A 151 11.09 -8.91 9.02
N GLY A 152 10.68 -7.70 8.65
CA GLY A 152 9.73 -6.88 9.42
C GLY A 152 8.27 -7.19 9.09
N VAL A 153 7.36 -6.79 9.99
CA VAL A 153 5.90 -6.79 9.78
C VAL A 153 5.30 -5.49 10.27
N GLY A 154 4.14 -5.11 9.73
CA GLY A 154 3.39 -3.96 10.20
C GLY A 154 2.97 -4.11 11.67
N ARG A 155 2.86 -2.98 12.36
CA ARG A 155 2.38 -2.95 13.75
C ARG A 155 0.89 -3.34 13.81
N THR A 156 0.50 -3.92 14.93
CA THR A 156 -0.89 -4.39 15.15
C THR A 156 -1.51 -3.83 16.43
N ASP A 157 -0.78 -2.97 17.13
CA ASP A 157 -1.18 -2.42 18.43
C ASP A 157 -2.13 -1.23 18.31
N ILE A 158 -2.34 -0.70 17.09
CA ILE A 158 -3.33 0.35 16.80
C ILE A 158 -4.33 -0.20 15.78
N GLY A 159 -5.47 -0.70 16.25
CA GLY A 159 -6.55 -1.18 15.38
C GLY A 159 -6.30 -2.49 14.64
N GLY A 160 -5.11 -3.07 14.76
CA GLY A 160 -4.71 -4.29 14.06
C GLY A 160 -5.01 -5.59 14.81
N SER A 161 -4.63 -6.73 14.20
CA SER A 161 -4.77 -8.08 14.74
C SER A 161 -3.52 -8.90 14.49
N PHE A 162 -2.77 -9.20 15.55
CA PHE A 162 -1.55 -10.02 15.44
C PHE A 162 -1.83 -11.44 14.91
N SER A 163 -2.96 -12.02 15.32
CA SER A 163 -3.36 -13.37 14.87
C SER A 163 -3.71 -13.40 13.38
N ASP A 164 -4.32 -12.35 12.87
CA ASP A 164 -4.68 -12.27 11.46
C ASP A 164 -3.46 -11.91 10.59
N LEU A 165 -2.56 -11.04 11.09
CA LEU A 165 -1.30 -10.76 10.42
C LEU A 165 -0.45 -12.04 10.26
N LYS A 166 -0.38 -12.89 11.30
CA LYS A 166 0.27 -14.21 11.22
C LYS A 166 -0.27 -15.06 10.07
N LYS A 167 -1.61 -15.19 9.97
CA LYS A 167 -2.27 -15.96 8.90
C LYS A 167 -1.97 -15.36 7.52
N SER A 168 -1.95 -14.01 7.44
CA SER A 168 -1.63 -13.30 6.22
C SER A 168 -0.20 -13.57 5.76
N VAL A 169 0.78 -13.47 6.67
CA VAL A 169 2.17 -13.80 6.35
C VAL A 169 2.34 -15.29 6.00
N GLU A 170 1.60 -16.20 6.65
CA GLU A 170 1.57 -17.62 6.29
C GLU A 170 1.01 -17.85 4.88
N LYS A 171 0.01 -17.06 4.46
CA LYS A 171 -0.49 -17.07 3.08
C LYS A 171 0.60 -16.64 2.10
N LEU A 172 1.29 -15.54 2.37
CA LEU A 172 2.36 -15.01 1.51
C LEU A 172 3.55 -15.96 1.37
N LYS A 173 3.88 -16.78 2.37
CA LYS A 173 4.93 -17.81 2.27
C LYS A 173 4.72 -18.82 1.15
N LYS A 174 3.48 -19.01 0.69
CA LYS A 174 3.14 -19.94 -0.38
C LYS A 174 3.46 -19.38 -1.77
N LEU A 175 3.72 -18.07 -1.87
CA LEU A 175 4.08 -17.38 -3.11
C LEU A 175 5.59 -17.46 -3.34
N ASP A 176 6.00 -17.46 -4.61
CA ASP A 176 7.42 -17.40 -4.98
C ASP A 176 7.86 -15.94 -5.20
N VAL A 177 7.83 -15.17 -4.12
CA VAL A 177 8.15 -13.74 -4.16
C VAL A 177 9.64 -13.53 -4.32
N LYS A 178 10.05 -12.86 -5.39
CA LYS A 178 11.44 -12.44 -5.64
C LYS A 178 11.75 -11.12 -4.95
N THR A 179 10.91 -10.10 -5.19
CA THR A 179 11.13 -8.75 -4.67
C THR A 179 9.93 -8.29 -3.85
N ILE A 180 10.19 -7.71 -2.67
CA ILE A 180 9.21 -7.01 -1.84
C ILE A 180 9.36 -5.50 -2.05
N TYR A 181 8.23 -4.85 -2.29
CA TYR A 181 8.04 -3.40 -2.37
C TYR A 181 7.17 -2.98 -1.16
N PRO A 182 7.78 -2.64 -0.02
CA PRO A 182 7.05 -2.41 1.23
C PRO A 182 6.46 -1.01 1.32
N GLY A 183 5.46 -0.83 2.19
CA GLY A 183 4.90 0.48 2.51
C GLY A 183 5.92 1.43 3.15
N HIS A 184 6.87 0.90 3.93
CA HIS A 184 7.96 1.67 4.52
C HIS A 184 9.31 0.95 4.40
N GLY A 185 10.39 1.75 4.36
CA GLY A 185 11.76 1.23 4.27
C GLY A 185 12.17 0.88 2.84
N MET A 186 13.20 0.02 2.73
CA MET A 186 13.85 -0.29 1.46
C MET A 186 13.20 -1.47 0.76
N ILE A 187 13.23 -1.45 -0.58
CA ILE A 187 12.93 -2.62 -1.42
C ILE A 187 13.89 -3.76 -1.08
N ASP A 188 13.40 -5.01 -1.08
CA ASP A 188 14.22 -6.19 -0.82
C ASP A 188 14.07 -7.23 -1.92
N ASN A 189 15.19 -7.51 -2.60
CA ASN A 189 15.28 -8.50 -3.69
C ASN A 189 15.40 -9.96 -3.19
N ASN A 190 15.25 -10.20 -1.90
CA ASN A 190 15.22 -11.53 -1.28
C ASN A 190 13.84 -11.81 -0.68
N GLY A 191 12.78 -11.52 -1.42
CA GLY A 191 11.40 -11.47 -0.93
C GLY A 191 10.98 -12.72 -0.18
N LYS A 192 11.22 -13.91 -0.73
CA LYS A 192 10.88 -15.17 -0.07
C LYS A 192 11.55 -15.31 1.30
N LYS A 193 12.85 -15.00 1.39
CA LYS A 193 13.59 -15.07 2.65
C LYS A 193 13.05 -14.06 3.66
N SER A 194 12.73 -12.84 3.23
CA SER A 194 12.18 -11.80 4.10
C SER A 194 10.81 -12.20 4.65
N ILE A 195 9.94 -12.81 3.83
CA ILE A 195 8.65 -13.33 4.29
C ILE A 195 8.84 -14.46 5.33
N GLU A 196 9.80 -15.37 5.10
CA GLU A 196 10.14 -16.41 6.07
C GLU A 196 10.65 -15.84 7.40
N MET A 197 11.49 -14.81 7.34
CA MET A 197 11.98 -14.09 8.52
C MET A 197 10.83 -13.35 9.23
N SER A 198 9.94 -12.68 8.49
CA SER A 198 8.74 -12.05 9.05
C SER A 198 7.85 -13.06 9.77
N TYR A 199 7.66 -14.25 9.19
CA TYR A 199 6.88 -15.31 9.83
C TYR A 199 7.51 -15.82 11.13
N SER A 200 8.83 -15.75 11.27
CA SER A 200 9.52 -16.19 12.51
C SER A 200 9.31 -15.25 13.71
N LEU A 201 8.67 -14.08 13.50
CA LEU A 201 8.30 -13.16 14.58
C LEU A 201 7.05 -13.61 15.37
N PHE A 202 6.32 -14.59 14.84
CA PHE A 202 5.08 -15.13 15.39
C PHE A 202 5.31 -16.44 16.14
#